data_73100dfb65c49138038b8443497e4ea6
#
_entry.id   73100dfb65c49138038b8443497e4ea6
#
_cell.length_a   1.000
_cell.length_b   1.000
_cell.length_c   1.000
_cell.angle_alpha   90.00
_cell.angle_beta   90.00
_cell.angle_gamma   90.00
#
_symmetry.space_group_name_H-M   'P 1'
#
loop_
_entity.id
_entity.type
_entity.pdbx_description
1 polymer ?
#
loop_
_entity_poly.entity_id
_entity_poly.type
_entity_poly.pdbx_seq_one_letter_code
_entity_poly.pdbx_strand_id
1 'polypeptide(L)'
;MKAIVTVIGKDQVGIIASVCALLAGEDINVLNISQSVLQEYFVMVMLVDLSGCQTAITEISGRLDKAGQERGLSIRIQREDIFNAMHRI
;
A
#
# COMPACT_ATOMS: atom_id res chain seq x y z
N MET A 1 13.34 -5.04 -5.77
CA MET A 1 13.21 -4.02 -4.70
C MET A 1 11.90 -4.25 -3.97
N LYS A 2 11.94 -4.21 -2.66
CA LYS A 2 10.76 -4.37 -1.82
C LYS A 2 10.30 -3.04 -1.27
N ALA A 3 8.99 -2.94 -1.00
CA ALA A 3 8.39 -1.74 -0.46
C ALA A 3 7.29 -2.10 0.53
N ILE A 4 6.92 -1.13 1.35
CA ILE A 4 5.83 -1.25 2.31
C ILE A 4 4.69 -0.36 1.83
N VAL A 5 3.50 -0.94 1.71
CA VAL A 5 2.29 -0.20 1.38
C VAL A 5 1.43 -0.13 2.64
N THR A 6 1.05 1.07 3.03
CA THR A 6 0.21 1.30 4.21
C THR A 6 -1.11 1.91 3.77
N VAL A 7 -2.22 1.31 4.22
CA VAL A 7 -3.57 1.77 3.91
C VAL A 7 -4.29 2.06 5.22
N ILE A 8 -4.79 3.28 5.37
CA ILE A 8 -5.50 3.70 6.57
C ILE A 8 -6.76 4.46 6.15
N GLY A 9 -7.87 4.16 6.78
CA GLY A 9 -9.12 4.87 6.53
C GLY A 9 -10.27 4.20 7.26
N LYS A 10 -11.47 4.69 7.03
CA LYS A 10 -12.66 4.05 7.57
C LYS A 10 -12.88 2.72 6.90
N ASP A 11 -13.26 1.71 7.70
CA ASP A 11 -13.54 0.38 7.18
C ASP A 11 -14.70 0.44 6.18
N GLN A 12 -14.52 -0.18 5.04
CA GLN A 12 -15.51 -0.23 3.96
C GLN A 12 -15.34 -1.49 3.14
N VAL A 13 -16.41 -1.89 2.47
CA VAL A 13 -16.39 -3.10 1.63
C VAL A 13 -15.41 -2.93 0.47
N GLY A 14 -14.60 -3.94 0.24
CA GLY A 14 -13.76 -4.03 -0.95
C GLY A 14 -12.41 -3.32 -0.87
N ILE A 15 -11.97 -2.87 0.30
CA ILE A 15 -10.68 -2.18 0.42
C ILE A 15 -9.55 -3.08 -0.07
N ILE A 16 -9.46 -4.30 0.46
CA ILE A 16 -8.37 -5.22 0.14
C ILE A 16 -8.37 -5.54 -1.34
N ALA A 17 -9.54 -5.87 -1.89
CA ALA A 17 -9.67 -6.21 -3.30
C ALA A 17 -9.25 -5.05 -4.20
N SER A 18 -9.67 -3.83 -3.87
CA SER A 18 -9.34 -2.64 -4.65
C SER A 18 -7.86 -2.33 -4.64
N VAL A 19 -7.24 -2.37 -3.48
CA VAL A 19 -5.80 -2.07 -3.35
C VAL A 19 -4.98 -3.15 -4.03
N CYS A 20 -5.33 -4.42 -3.83
CA CYS A 20 -4.61 -5.52 -4.48
C CYS A 20 -4.75 -5.46 -6.00
N ALA A 21 -5.92 -5.08 -6.52
CA ALA A 21 -6.12 -4.92 -7.96
C ALA A 21 -5.25 -3.80 -8.53
N LEU A 22 -5.12 -2.69 -7.83
CA LEU A 22 -4.23 -1.59 -8.23
C LEU A 22 -2.77 -2.06 -8.31
N LEU A 23 -2.32 -2.77 -7.29
CA LEU A 23 -0.95 -3.27 -7.26
C LEU A 23 -0.71 -4.31 -8.35
N ALA A 24 -1.64 -5.22 -8.57
CA ALA A 24 -1.53 -6.22 -9.62
C ALA A 24 -1.47 -5.58 -11.01
N GLY A 25 -2.23 -4.51 -11.23
CA GLY A 25 -2.21 -3.77 -12.48
C GLY A 25 -0.87 -3.11 -12.78
N GLU A 26 -0.03 -2.90 -11.77
CA GLU A 26 1.32 -2.37 -11.92
C GLU A 26 2.39 -3.46 -11.86
N ASP A 27 2.00 -4.72 -11.91
CA ASP A 27 2.89 -5.89 -11.81
C ASP A 27 3.66 -5.91 -10.48
N ILE A 28 3.02 -5.45 -9.43
CA ILE A 28 3.56 -5.48 -8.08
C ILE A 28 3.04 -6.71 -7.37
N ASN A 29 3.95 -7.52 -6.84
CA ASN A 29 3.60 -8.76 -6.16
C ASN A 29 3.47 -8.51 -4.65
N VAL A 30 2.34 -8.92 -4.07
CA VAL A 30 2.12 -8.82 -2.63
C VAL A 30 2.72 -10.05 -1.96
N LEU A 31 3.66 -9.83 -1.05
CA LEU A 31 4.36 -10.91 -0.35
C LEU A 31 3.72 -11.22 0.99
N ASN A 32 3.18 -10.20 1.66
CA ASN A 32 2.60 -10.37 2.98
C ASN A 32 1.61 -9.26 3.25
N ILE A 33 0.56 -9.55 4.02
CA ILE A 33 -0.46 -8.58 4.41
C ILE A 33 -0.72 -8.74 5.90
N SER A 34 -0.72 -7.62 6.61
CA SER A 34 -1.18 -7.55 8.00
C SER A 34 -2.27 -6.48 8.07
N GLN A 35 -3.40 -6.83 8.68
CA GLN A 35 -4.52 -5.90 8.77
C GLN A 35 -5.14 -5.96 10.15
N SER A 36 -5.74 -4.85 10.55
CA SER A 36 -6.55 -4.80 11.75
C SER A 36 -7.63 -3.74 11.61
N VAL A 37 -8.68 -3.88 12.41
CA VAL A 37 -9.74 -2.89 12.50
C VAL A 37 -9.71 -2.34 13.91
N LEU A 38 -9.53 -1.04 14.02
CA LEU A 38 -9.51 -0.34 15.30
C LEU A 38 -10.73 0.58 15.33
N GLN A 39 -11.76 0.16 16.06
CA GLN A 39 -13.06 0.83 16.04
C GLN A 39 -13.63 0.84 14.62
N GLU A 40 -13.80 2.01 14.01
CA GLU A 40 -14.31 2.16 12.65
C GLU A 40 -13.20 2.27 11.62
N TYR A 41 -11.93 2.24 12.05
CA TYR A 41 -10.80 2.44 11.16
C TYR A 41 -10.16 1.13 10.75
N PHE A 42 -9.85 1.06 9.47
CA PHE A 42 -9.12 -0.05 8.87
C PHE A 42 -7.66 0.35 8.71
N VAL A 43 -6.76 -0.52 9.13
CA VAL A 43 -5.31 -0.33 8.99
C VAL A 43 -4.73 -1.57 8.34
N MET A 44 -4.04 -1.39 7.22
CA MET A 44 -3.42 -2.49 6.49
C MET A 44 -1.99 -2.13 6.13
N VAL A 45 -1.08 -3.07 6.37
CA VAL A 45 0.33 -2.94 5.99
C VAL A 45 0.68 -4.13 5.11
N MET A 46 1.26 -3.86 3.95
CA MET A 46 1.60 -4.89 2.98
C MET A 46 3.08 -4.79 2.63
N LEU A 47 3.74 -5.94 2.61
CA LEU A 47 5.08 -6.05 2.03
C LEU A 47 4.91 -6.45 0.57
N VAL A 48 5.48 -5.69 -0.34
CA VAL A 48 5.34 -5.91 -1.78
C VAL A 48 6.70 -5.97 -2.45
N ASP A 49 6.76 -6.66 -3.58
CA ASP A 49 7.95 -6.76 -4.41
C ASP A 49 7.71 -6.01 -5.72
N LEU A 50 8.58 -5.04 -6.00
CA LEU A 50 8.52 -4.20 -7.19
C LEU A 50 9.38 -4.72 -8.34
N SER A 51 9.96 -5.91 -8.22
CA SER A 51 10.90 -6.43 -9.23
C SER A 51 10.29 -6.54 -10.62
N GLY A 52 9.01 -6.87 -10.71
CA GLY A 52 8.30 -6.95 -12.00
C GLY A 52 7.70 -5.63 -12.46
N CYS A 53 7.79 -4.59 -11.65
CA CYS A 53 7.19 -3.31 -11.95
C CYS A 53 8.15 -2.43 -12.73
N GLN A 54 7.70 -1.89 -13.86
CA GLN A 54 8.53 -1.03 -14.70
C GLN A 54 8.27 0.45 -14.44
N THR A 55 7.29 0.76 -13.63
CA THR A 55 6.93 2.14 -13.30
C THR A 55 7.75 2.59 -12.08
N ALA A 56 8.21 3.83 -12.10
CA ALA A 56 8.96 4.40 -10.98
C ALA A 56 8.09 4.48 -9.72
N ILE A 57 8.70 4.26 -8.56
CA ILE A 57 7.98 4.26 -7.29
C ILE A 57 7.29 5.60 -7.02
N THR A 58 7.88 6.70 -7.45
CA THR A 58 7.29 8.03 -7.30
C THR A 58 5.98 8.15 -8.07
N GLU A 59 5.90 7.54 -9.25
CA GLU A 59 4.71 7.55 -10.07
C GLU A 59 3.63 6.64 -9.48
N ILE A 60 4.03 5.47 -8.98
CA ILE A 60 3.13 4.56 -8.28
C ILE A 60 2.56 5.24 -7.04
N SER A 61 3.39 5.93 -6.28
CA SER A 61 2.95 6.68 -5.10
C SER A 61 1.85 7.66 -5.45
N GLY A 62 1.99 8.39 -6.55
CA GLY A 62 0.97 9.33 -7.02
C GLY A 62 -0.34 8.64 -7.40
N ARG A 63 -0.26 7.49 -8.07
CA ARG A 63 -1.43 6.72 -8.47
C ARG A 63 -2.18 6.16 -7.26
N LEU A 64 -1.45 5.66 -6.27
CA LEU A 64 -2.05 5.14 -5.05
C LEU A 64 -2.70 6.27 -4.23
N ASP A 65 -2.03 7.41 -4.15
CA ASP A 65 -2.57 8.57 -3.44
C ASP A 65 -3.89 9.02 -4.05
N LYS A 66 -3.94 9.11 -5.38
CA LYS A 66 -5.14 9.50 -6.10
C LYS A 66 -6.27 8.50 -5.87
N ALA A 67 -5.98 7.22 -5.98
CA ALA A 67 -6.97 6.16 -5.76
C ALA A 67 -7.49 6.19 -4.33
N GLY A 68 -6.62 6.46 -3.37
CA GLY A 68 -7.00 6.61 -1.97
C GLY A 68 -7.94 7.78 -1.75
N GLN A 69 -7.64 8.91 -2.35
CA GLN A 69 -8.49 10.09 -2.24
C GLN A 69 -9.90 9.82 -2.75
N GLU A 70 -10.04 9.07 -3.81
CA GLU A 70 -11.34 8.73 -4.38
C GLU A 70 -12.19 7.87 -3.42
N ARG A 71 -11.56 7.16 -2.50
CA ARG A 71 -12.23 6.28 -1.54
C ARG A 71 -12.19 6.80 -0.11
N GLY A 72 -11.55 7.94 0.13
CA GLY A 72 -11.36 8.45 1.47
C GLY A 72 -10.34 7.67 2.27
N LEU A 73 -9.36 7.06 1.60
CA LEU A 73 -8.29 6.29 2.22
C LEU A 73 -6.96 6.99 2.07
N SER A 74 -6.08 6.79 3.01
CA SER A 74 -4.67 7.17 2.89
C SER A 74 -3.91 5.92 2.45
N ILE A 75 -3.36 5.93 1.25
CA ILE A 75 -2.57 4.83 0.71
C ILE A 75 -1.18 5.36 0.43
N ARG A 76 -0.18 4.81 1.12
CA ARG A 76 1.21 5.24 0.99
C ARG A 76 2.09 4.07 0.67
N ILE A 77 3.15 4.33 -0.10
CA ILE A 77 4.17 3.34 -0.43
C ILE A 77 5.53 3.91 -0.10
N GLN A 78 6.37 3.11 0.57
CA GLN A 78 7.75 3.47 0.90
C GLN A 78 8.64 2.29 0.60
N ARG A 79 9.87 2.55 0.13
CA ARG A 79 10.87 1.50 -0.02
C ARG A 79 11.16 0.88 1.34
N GLU A 80 11.38 -0.44 1.35
CA GLU A 80 11.63 -1.17 2.58
C GLU A 80 12.82 -0.63 3.36
N ASP A 81 13.91 -0.29 2.68
CA ASP A 81 15.10 0.24 3.33
C ASP A 81 14.84 1.58 4.01
N ILE A 82 14.06 2.44 3.38
CA ILE A 82 13.68 3.74 3.98
C ILE A 82 12.75 3.52 5.17
N PHE A 83 11.78 2.64 5.03
CA PHE A 83 10.84 2.31 6.11
C PHE A 83 11.59 1.79 7.33
N ASN A 84 12.53 0.87 7.13
CA ASN A 84 13.31 0.30 8.23
C ASN A 84 14.18 1.35 8.90
N ALA A 85 14.77 2.27 8.13
CA ALA A 85 15.59 3.35 8.68
C ALA A 85 14.76 4.29 9.58
N MET A 86 13.50 4.56 9.19
CA MET A 86 12.61 5.44 9.95
C MET A 86 12.07 4.79 11.23
N HIS A 87 11.92 3.47 11.25
CA HIS A 87 11.33 2.73 12.36
C HIS A 87 12.36 1.93 13.15
N ARG A 88 13.63 2.23 12.96
CA ARG A 88 14.71 1.57 13.66
C ARG A 88 14.84 2.13 15.06
N ILE A 89 14.92 1.22 16.01
CA ILE A 89 15.08 1.56 17.42
C ILE A 89 16.51 1.24 17.85
#